data_4e4053be608b580bd51d05352ecb927f
#
_entry.id   4e4053be608b580bd51d05352ecb927f
#
_cell.length_a   1.000
_cell.length_b   1.000
_cell.length_c   1.000
_cell.angle_alpha   90.00
_cell.angle_beta   90.00
_cell.angle_gamma   90.00
#
_symmetry.space_group_name_H-M   'P 1'
#
loop_
_entity.id
_entity.type
_entity.pdbx_description
1 polymer ?
#
loop_
_entity_poly.entity_id
_entity_poly.type
_entity_poly.pdbx_seq_one_letter_code
_entity_poly.pdbx_strand_id
1 'polypeptide(L)'
;MTTDPSASAPILVVDDDDAGRTLVAFALRRAGLEVLEARNGEAALEIVRTTPVAMVVCDMVMPGMFGIDVVRTLRSRSESATLPVLLMTGSGDASSVIEGLAAGADDFLSKPVRLDELVARINAHLRRTIAWSDVMEQRSAELARQRALIGDTLRGLRPGDTAEATAQAICRQVVRLAGMTSAQIFIFEVDGRATPIGFTIASGEDPPLRRLPIERSKHLRARAMEGPWIEPWIPRRWHPYNDLLTGLGSHLVGYAPVRSNNLLIGLLVIDAAEAVDERSLSESLPALVEFADLAAALIGRDVAERTEASLARGHIQAIIANSDFDPVFQPIFDVEKKAVFGYEGLTRFADGVSPDIRFAEAAAVGLGIELETVTLRASLAAAAGLPAGASLDLNVSPALIMAPDALRALLRDAGRPIVLEVTEHAEIADYAAFRASFAALGPMQLAVDDAGAGFASLRHILELRPAFVKLDRSLIVAIQEDEARQAMIVGLRHFARSSGSRLIAEGVETEAELEVLRALEIGLVQGFLVGRPGTVAELVRPEA
;
A
#
# COMPACT_ATOMS: atom_id res chain seq x y z
N MET A 1 -44.02 -4.47 -32.05
CA MET A 1 -43.86 -5.81 -32.66
C MET A 1 -42.42 -5.86 -33.17
N THR A 2 -41.49 -6.21 -32.31
CA THR A 2 -40.10 -6.48 -32.69
C THR A 2 -40.00 -7.97 -32.95
N THR A 3 -39.86 -8.35 -34.21
CA THR A 3 -39.62 -9.73 -34.64
C THR A 3 -38.25 -10.16 -34.10
N ASP A 4 -38.27 -11.23 -33.31
CA ASP A 4 -37.07 -11.91 -32.80
C ASP A 4 -36.26 -12.47 -34.00
N PRO A 5 -35.00 -12.02 -34.24
CA PRO A 5 -34.23 -12.46 -35.40
C PRO A 5 -33.69 -13.89 -35.26
N SER A 6 -33.78 -14.54 -34.09
CA SER A 6 -33.23 -15.87 -33.85
C SER A 6 -34.22 -17.03 -34.18
N ALA A 7 -35.52 -16.76 -34.38
CA ALA A 7 -36.52 -17.79 -34.61
C ALA A 7 -36.66 -18.25 -36.08
N SER A 8 -35.95 -17.65 -37.05
CA SER A 8 -36.12 -17.97 -38.47
C SER A 8 -34.83 -17.96 -39.34
N ALA A 9 -33.67 -18.08 -38.77
CA ALA A 9 -32.47 -18.20 -39.59
C ALA A 9 -32.52 -19.50 -40.41
N PRO A 10 -32.28 -19.49 -41.74
CA PRO A 10 -32.41 -20.66 -42.60
C PRO A 10 -31.36 -21.74 -42.35
N ILE A 11 -31.72 -23.00 -42.67
CA ILE A 11 -30.77 -24.12 -42.75
C ILE A 11 -30.09 -24.08 -44.10
N LEU A 12 -28.77 -24.16 -44.13
CA LEU A 12 -28.03 -24.25 -45.39
C LEU A 12 -27.79 -25.72 -45.73
N VAL A 13 -28.34 -26.15 -46.87
CA VAL A 13 -28.14 -27.49 -47.42
C VAL A 13 -27.11 -27.43 -48.54
N VAL A 14 -26.04 -28.24 -48.42
CA VAL A 14 -24.90 -28.28 -49.33
C VAL A 14 -24.74 -29.69 -49.87
N ASP A 15 -24.96 -29.87 -51.15
CA ASP A 15 -24.80 -31.14 -51.85
C ASP A 15 -24.62 -30.86 -53.34
N ASP A 16 -23.67 -31.53 -54.02
CA ASP A 16 -23.41 -31.36 -55.44
C ASP A 16 -24.46 -32.11 -56.32
N ASP A 17 -25.11 -33.13 -55.74
CA ASP A 17 -26.22 -33.83 -56.42
C ASP A 17 -27.51 -33.00 -56.33
N ASP A 18 -27.95 -32.47 -57.45
CA ASP A 18 -29.18 -31.66 -57.50
C ASP A 18 -30.43 -32.37 -56.99
N ALA A 19 -30.55 -33.72 -57.22
CA ALA A 19 -31.69 -34.50 -56.78
C ALA A 19 -31.68 -34.69 -55.23
N GLY A 20 -30.54 -35.05 -54.68
CA GLY A 20 -30.33 -35.20 -53.23
C GLY A 20 -30.55 -33.89 -52.50
N ARG A 21 -29.96 -32.78 -52.98
CA ARG A 21 -30.12 -31.45 -52.42
C ARG A 21 -31.55 -30.99 -52.40
N THR A 22 -32.27 -31.17 -53.54
CA THR A 22 -33.68 -30.79 -53.62
C THR A 22 -34.56 -31.65 -52.71
N LEU A 23 -34.27 -32.93 -52.55
CA LEU A 23 -35.01 -33.82 -51.63
C LEU A 23 -34.85 -33.44 -50.18
N VAL A 24 -33.61 -33.17 -49.74
CA VAL A 24 -33.32 -32.70 -48.38
C VAL A 24 -33.97 -31.35 -48.13
N ALA A 25 -33.80 -30.38 -49.04
CA ALA A 25 -34.42 -29.07 -48.94
C ALA A 25 -35.95 -29.14 -48.88
N PHE A 26 -36.57 -29.99 -49.66
CA PHE A 26 -38.02 -30.23 -49.65
C PHE A 26 -38.50 -30.76 -48.27
N ALA A 27 -37.80 -31.76 -47.73
CA ALA A 27 -38.15 -32.35 -46.45
C ALA A 27 -38.07 -31.32 -45.31
N LEU A 28 -37.02 -30.48 -45.30
CA LEU A 28 -36.88 -29.44 -44.28
C LEU A 28 -37.92 -28.32 -44.42
N ARG A 29 -38.23 -27.88 -45.66
CA ARG A 29 -39.32 -26.92 -45.91
C ARG A 29 -40.69 -27.47 -45.50
N ARG A 30 -40.94 -28.76 -45.76
CA ARG A 30 -42.17 -29.43 -45.29
C ARG A 30 -42.26 -29.51 -43.74
N ALA A 31 -41.11 -29.55 -43.07
CA ALA A 31 -41.05 -29.49 -41.61
C ALA A 31 -41.16 -28.05 -41.04
N GLY A 32 -41.40 -27.05 -41.90
CA GLY A 32 -41.55 -25.64 -41.49
C GLY A 32 -40.23 -24.87 -41.35
N LEU A 33 -39.11 -25.40 -41.82
CA LEU A 33 -37.82 -24.76 -41.77
C LEU A 33 -37.52 -23.97 -43.05
N GLU A 34 -36.93 -22.78 -42.93
CA GLU A 34 -36.40 -22.07 -44.08
C GLU A 34 -35.10 -22.70 -44.56
N VAL A 35 -34.88 -22.76 -45.87
CA VAL A 35 -33.72 -23.46 -46.43
C VAL A 35 -33.06 -22.66 -47.55
N LEU A 36 -31.75 -22.49 -47.40
CA LEU A 36 -30.83 -22.03 -48.43
C LEU A 36 -30.11 -23.24 -49.02
N GLU A 37 -29.73 -23.16 -50.30
CA GLU A 37 -29.09 -24.25 -51.00
C GLU A 37 -27.75 -23.81 -51.63
N ALA A 38 -26.75 -24.63 -51.48
CA ALA A 38 -25.46 -24.48 -52.15
C ALA A 38 -25.07 -25.78 -52.87
N ARG A 39 -24.47 -25.66 -54.03
CA ARG A 39 -24.07 -26.79 -54.86
C ARG A 39 -22.63 -27.27 -54.63
N ASN A 40 -21.86 -26.60 -53.80
CA ASN A 40 -20.47 -26.94 -53.46
C ASN A 40 -20.06 -26.20 -52.17
N GLY A 41 -18.85 -26.55 -51.64
CA GLY A 41 -18.32 -25.98 -50.42
C GLY A 41 -18.01 -24.49 -50.51
N GLU A 42 -17.49 -24.01 -51.64
CA GLU A 42 -17.16 -22.60 -51.83
C GLU A 42 -18.40 -21.71 -51.78
N ALA A 43 -19.48 -22.13 -52.46
CA ALA A 43 -20.78 -21.43 -52.42
C ALA A 43 -21.38 -21.42 -50.99
N ALA A 44 -21.22 -22.55 -50.28
CA ALA A 44 -21.68 -22.65 -48.87
C ALA A 44 -20.94 -21.66 -47.97
N LEU A 45 -19.63 -21.56 -48.05
CA LEU A 45 -18.80 -20.62 -47.28
C LEU A 45 -19.13 -19.16 -47.57
N GLU A 46 -19.45 -18.85 -48.85
CA GLU A 46 -19.86 -17.50 -49.26
C GLU A 46 -21.25 -17.14 -48.70
N ILE A 47 -22.19 -18.10 -48.70
CA ILE A 47 -23.51 -17.89 -48.09
C ILE A 47 -23.38 -17.64 -46.58
N VAL A 48 -22.60 -18.45 -45.84
CA VAL A 48 -22.39 -18.26 -44.39
C VAL A 48 -21.73 -16.94 -44.11
N ARG A 49 -20.87 -16.41 -44.97
CA ARG A 49 -20.23 -15.10 -44.82
C ARG A 49 -21.19 -13.93 -44.98
N THR A 50 -22.21 -14.10 -45.88
CA THR A 50 -23.11 -12.99 -46.28
C THR A 50 -24.49 -13.06 -45.65
N THR A 51 -24.89 -14.22 -45.16
CA THR A 51 -26.23 -14.48 -44.68
C THR A 51 -26.18 -15.28 -43.36
N PRO A 52 -26.83 -14.85 -42.29
CA PRO A 52 -26.97 -15.64 -41.07
C PRO A 52 -27.70 -16.95 -41.35
N VAL A 53 -27.11 -18.07 -40.97
CA VAL A 53 -27.72 -19.42 -41.05
C VAL A 53 -27.76 -20.09 -39.68
N ALA A 54 -28.80 -20.84 -39.40
CA ALA A 54 -28.97 -21.53 -38.13
C ALA A 54 -28.16 -22.81 -38.00
N MET A 55 -27.95 -23.52 -39.12
CA MET A 55 -27.21 -24.79 -39.19
C MET A 55 -26.81 -25.07 -40.63
N VAL A 56 -25.70 -25.77 -40.83
CA VAL A 56 -25.26 -26.31 -42.13
C VAL A 56 -25.46 -27.81 -42.17
N VAL A 57 -26.13 -28.30 -43.22
CA VAL A 57 -26.22 -29.71 -43.56
C VAL A 57 -25.42 -29.91 -44.84
N CYS A 58 -24.32 -30.61 -44.76
CA CYS A 58 -23.35 -30.66 -45.84
C CYS A 58 -23.02 -32.10 -46.25
N ASP A 59 -23.03 -32.38 -47.54
CA ASP A 59 -22.46 -33.62 -48.06
C ASP A 59 -20.96 -33.67 -47.80
N MET A 60 -20.48 -34.84 -47.44
CA MET A 60 -19.07 -35.06 -47.15
C MET A 60 -18.21 -35.06 -48.42
N VAL A 61 -18.70 -35.64 -49.53
CA VAL A 61 -17.96 -35.85 -50.76
C VAL A 61 -18.57 -35.01 -51.87
N MET A 62 -17.92 -33.90 -52.19
CA MET A 62 -18.30 -33.00 -53.28
C MET A 62 -17.10 -32.69 -54.17
N PRO A 63 -17.27 -32.38 -55.46
CA PRO A 63 -16.19 -31.94 -56.32
C PRO A 63 -15.59 -30.61 -55.85
N GLY A 64 -14.27 -30.53 -55.84
CA GLY A 64 -13.52 -29.33 -55.47
C GLY A 64 -13.20 -29.27 -53.98
N MET A 65 -14.19 -28.95 -53.14
CA MET A 65 -14.04 -28.84 -51.71
C MET A 65 -14.86 -29.91 -51.00
N PHE A 66 -14.22 -30.73 -50.15
CA PHE A 66 -14.90 -31.74 -49.35
C PHE A 66 -15.66 -31.10 -48.16
N GLY A 67 -16.75 -31.77 -47.68
CA GLY A 67 -17.50 -31.30 -46.52
C GLY A 67 -16.67 -31.13 -45.27
N ILE A 68 -15.63 -31.96 -45.08
CA ILE A 68 -14.65 -31.81 -43.98
C ILE A 68 -13.89 -30.47 -44.05
N ASP A 69 -13.51 -30.02 -45.28
CA ASP A 69 -12.79 -28.77 -45.46
C ASP A 69 -13.70 -27.56 -45.21
N VAL A 70 -15.00 -27.68 -45.54
CA VAL A 70 -16.02 -26.70 -45.15
C VAL A 70 -16.08 -26.58 -43.61
N VAL A 71 -16.16 -27.70 -42.87
CA VAL A 71 -16.17 -27.71 -41.40
C VAL A 71 -14.92 -27.05 -40.84
N ARG A 72 -13.71 -27.46 -41.30
CA ARG A 72 -12.42 -26.86 -40.86
C ARG A 72 -12.40 -25.35 -41.07
N THR A 73 -12.88 -24.90 -42.23
CA THR A 73 -12.90 -23.47 -42.57
C THR A 73 -13.87 -22.70 -41.66
N LEU A 74 -15.06 -23.27 -41.41
CA LEU A 74 -16.03 -22.65 -40.46
C LEU A 74 -15.46 -22.57 -39.05
N ARG A 75 -14.80 -23.62 -38.56
CA ARG A 75 -14.19 -23.68 -37.21
C ARG A 75 -12.99 -22.73 -37.02
N SER A 76 -12.28 -22.43 -38.13
CA SER A 76 -11.13 -21.50 -38.09
C SER A 76 -11.52 -20.01 -37.97
N ARG A 77 -12.79 -19.66 -38.17
CA ARG A 77 -13.30 -18.29 -38.18
C ARG A 77 -14.13 -18.05 -36.91
N SER A 78 -13.82 -17.01 -36.16
CA SER A 78 -14.54 -16.66 -34.90
C SER A 78 -16.06 -16.50 -35.07
N GLU A 79 -16.48 -15.96 -36.21
CA GLU A 79 -17.89 -15.67 -36.53
C GLU A 79 -18.74 -16.92 -36.80
N SER A 80 -18.14 -18.02 -37.27
CA SER A 80 -18.82 -19.28 -37.59
C SER A 80 -18.33 -20.48 -36.79
N ALA A 81 -17.44 -20.27 -35.81
CA ALA A 81 -16.85 -21.35 -35.01
C ALA A 81 -17.87 -22.19 -34.24
N THR A 82 -19.00 -21.62 -33.86
CA THR A 82 -20.08 -22.25 -33.09
C THR A 82 -21.27 -22.65 -33.98
N LEU A 83 -21.25 -22.38 -35.27
CA LEU A 83 -22.35 -22.73 -36.18
C LEU A 83 -22.46 -24.24 -36.27
N PRO A 84 -23.64 -24.85 -35.95
CA PRO A 84 -23.81 -26.29 -36.05
C PRO A 84 -23.65 -26.81 -37.47
N VAL A 85 -22.89 -27.89 -37.61
CA VAL A 85 -22.67 -28.57 -38.91
C VAL A 85 -22.99 -30.06 -38.80
N LEU A 86 -23.93 -30.53 -39.61
CA LEU A 86 -24.23 -31.93 -39.80
C LEU A 86 -23.66 -32.40 -41.12
N LEU A 87 -22.82 -33.43 -41.08
CA LEU A 87 -22.27 -34.05 -42.31
C LEU A 87 -23.12 -35.23 -42.78
N MET A 88 -23.37 -35.31 -44.08
CA MET A 88 -24.01 -36.48 -44.71
C MET A 88 -22.88 -37.34 -45.36
N THR A 89 -22.80 -38.61 -44.95
CA THR A 89 -21.73 -39.52 -45.36
C THR A 89 -22.25 -40.69 -46.18
N GLY A 90 -21.43 -41.25 -47.09
CA GLY A 90 -21.74 -42.52 -47.78
C GLY A 90 -21.80 -43.70 -46.79
N SER A 91 -22.58 -44.71 -47.11
CA SER A 91 -22.76 -45.89 -46.23
C SER A 91 -21.46 -46.71 -46.15
N GLY A 92 -20.94 -46.90 -44.90
CA GLY A 92 -19.94 -47.91 -44.58
C GLY A 92 -18.53 -47.43 -44.22
N ASP A 93 -18.24 -46.13 -44.24
CA ASP A 93 -16.92 -45.65 -43.94
C ASP A 93 -16.82 -45.01 -42.53
N ALA A 94 -16.51 -45.84 -41.55
CA ALA A 94 -16.34 -45.41 -40.17
C ALA A 94 -15.12 -44.43 -40.03
N SER A 95 -14.15 -44.45 -40.92
CA SER A 95 -13.02 -43.55 -40.88
C SER A 95 -13.39 -42.13 -41.25
N SER A 96 -14.25 -41.94 -42.24
CA SER A 96 -14.78 -40.63 -42.65
C SER A 96 -15.66 -39.97 -41.58
N VAL A 97 -16.39 -40.76 -40.80
CA VAL A 97 -17.17 -40.25 -39.64
C VAL A 97 -16.24 -39.72 -38.56
N ILE A 98 -15.17 -40.48 -38.22
CA ILE A 98 -14.18 -40.09 -37.21
C ILE A 98 -13.45 -38.80 -37.65
N GLU A 99 -13.06 -38.72 -38.93
CA GLU A 99 -12.37 -37.53 -39.49
C GLU A 99 -13.28 -36.30 -39.49
N GLY A 100 -14.59 -36.45 -39.81
CA GLY A 100 -15.58 -35.37 -39.78
C GLY A 100 -15.80 -34.82 -38.39
N LEU A 101 -15.95 -35.70 -37.37
CA LEU A 101 -16.06 -35.29 -35.96
C LEU A 101 -14.74 -34.66 -35.45
N ALA A 102 -13.57 -35.21 -35.82
CA ALA A 102 -12.28 -34.64 -35.47
C ALA A 102 -12.05 -33.26 -36.12
N ALA A 103 -12.66 -33.00 -37.28
CA ALA A 103 -12.65 -31.70 -37.95
C ALA A 103 -13.57 -30.66 -37.24
N GLY A 104 -14.44 -31.13 -36.33
CA GLY A 104 -15.36 -30.28 -35.54
C GLY A 104 -16.82 -30.28 -36.05
N ALA A 105 -17.23 -31.26 -36.81
CA ALA A 105 -18.67 -31.47 -37.12
C ALA A 105 -19.44 -31.83 -35.84
N ASP A 106 -20.65 -31.32 -35.71
CA ASP A 106 -21.50 -31.54 -34.50
C ASP A 106 -22.28 -32.85 -34.58
N ASP A 107 -22.57 -33.34 -35.80
CA ASP A 107 -23.30 -34.59 -36.04
C ASP A 107 -23.02 -35.11 -37.45
N PHE A 108 -23.44 -36.33 -37.68
CA PHE A 108 -23.38 -36.96 -39.02
C PHE A 108 -24.61 -37.80 -39.32
N LEU A 109 -24.90 -38.04 -40.61
CA LEU A 109 -26.00 -38.86 -41.05
C LEU A 109 -25.57 -39.68 -42.26
N SER A 110 -25.81 -41.01 -42.25
CA SER A 110 -25.42 -41.90 -43.34
C SER A 110 -26.41 -41.88 -44.50
N LYS A 111 -25.94 -41.83 -45.73
CA LYS A 111 -26.73 -42.01 -46.94
C LYS A 111 -27.00 -43.50 -47.19
N PRO A 112 -28.21 -43.92 -47.59
CA PRO A 112 -29.34 -43.07 -47.98
C PRO A 112 -29.98 -42.37 -46.78
N VAL A 113 -30.16 -41.03 -46.88
CA VAL A 113 -30.67 -40.21 -45.79
C VAL A 113 -32.11 -40.52 -45.49
N ARG A 114 -32.39 -40.89 -44.24
CA ARG A 114 -33.77 -40.99 -43.73
C ARG A 114 -34.22 -39.58 -43.35
N LEU A 115 -35.19 -39.06 -44.09
CA LEU A 115 -35.64 -37.66 -43.95
C LEU A 115 -36.25 -37.36 -42.57
N ASP A 116 -36.93 -38.34 -41.95
CA ASP A 116 -37.46 -38.28 -40.61
C ASP A 116 -36.37 -38.15 -39.53
N GLU A 117 -35.28 -38.88 -39.69
CA GLU A 117 -34.10 -38.80 -38.81
C GLU A 117 -33.34 -37.46 -38.99
N LEU A 118 -33.15 -37.01 -40.23
CA LEU A 118 -32.52 -35.70 -40.51
C LEU A 118 -33.26 -34.56 -39.82
N VAL A 119 -34.60 -34.48 -39.97
CA VAL A 119 -35.45 -33.45 -39.34
C VAL A 119 -35.37 -33.52 -37.82
N ALA A 120 -35.38 -34.74 -37.26
CA ALA A 120 -35.29 -34.92 -35.80
C ALA A 120 -33.95 -34.43 -35.23
N ARG A 121 -32.83 -34.74 -35.92
CA ARG A 121 -31.48 -34.29 -35.49
C ARG A 121 -31.32 -32.77 -35.60
N ILE A 122 -31.74 -32.18 -36.70
CA ILE A 122 -31.69 -30.71 -36.90
C ILE A 122 -32.48 -30.03 -35.80
N ASN A 123 -33.72 -30.48 -35.52
CA ASN A 123 -34.52 -29.90 -34.46
C ASN A 123 -33.90 -30.08 -33.05
N ALA A 124 -33.18 -31.18 -32.81
CA ALA A 124 -32.45 -31.36 -31.55
C ALA A 124 -31.30 -30.38 -31.40
N HIS A 125 -30.51 -30.13 -32.47
CA HIS A 125 -29.43 -29.15 -32.46
C HIS A 125 -29.94 -27.71 -32.30
N LEU A 126 -31.00 -27.33 -33.04
CA LEU A 126 -31.59 -26.00 -32.94
C LEU A 126 -32.12 -25.72 -31.51
N ARG A 127 -32.84 -26.69 -30.88
CA ARG A 127 -33.29 -26.53 -29.48
C ARG A 127 -32.13 -26.37 -28.51
N ARG A 128 -31.01 -27.09 -28.70
CA ARG A 128 -29.83 -26.97 -27.87
C ARG A 128 -29.18 -25.58 -28.02
N THR A 129 -29.07 -25.07 -29.23
CA THR A 129 -28.48 -23.75 -29.51
C THR A 129 -29.32 -22.64 -28.89
N ILE A 130 -30.64 -22.68 -29.01
CA ILE A 130 -31.57 -21.71 -28.40
C ILE A 130 -31.44 -21.73 -26.88
N ALA A 131 -31.48 -22.92 -26.26
CA ALA A 131 -31.39 -23.06 -24.81
C ALA A 131 -30.04 -22.51 -24.24
N TRP A 132 -28.93 -22.68 -24.99
CA TRP A 132 -27.63 -22.11 -24.62
C TRP A 132 -27.62 -20.60 -24.76
N SER A 133 -28.22 -20.06 -25.83
CA SER A 133 -28.31 -18.62 -26.05
C SER A 133 -29.09 -17.94 -24.94
N ASP A 134 -30.27 -18.50 -24.59
CA ASP A 134 -31.13 -17.98 -23.51
C ASP A 134 -30.40 -17.95 -22.16
N VAL A 135 -29.65 -19.02 -21.81
CA VAL A 135 -28.88 -19.09 -20.57
C VAL A 135 -27.78 -18.05 -20.54
N MET A 136 -27.05 -17.86 -21.67
CA MET A 136 -25.99 -16.85 -21.76
C MET A 136 -26.54 -15.43 -21.71
N GLU A 137 -27.69 -15.18 -22.35
CA GLU A 137 -28.34 -13.88 -22.36
C GLU A 137 -28.87 -13.51 -20.96
N GLN A 138 -29.53 -14.49 -20.27
CA GLN A 138 -29.94 -14.31 -18.89
C GLN A 138 -28.76 -14.03 -17.95
N ARG A 139 -27.64 -14.75 -18.12
CA ARG A 139 -26.43 -14.56 -17.31
C ARG A 139 -25.78 -13.21 -17.59
N SER A 140 -25.76 -12.78 -18.85
CA SER A 140 -25.24 -11.46 -19.26
C SER A 140 -26.12 -10.32 -18.70
N ALA A 141 -27.44 -10.46 -18.79
CA ALA A 141 -28.40 -9.50 -18.24
C ALA A 141 -28.28 -9.39 -16.72
N GLU A 142 -28.09 -10.51 -16.01
CA GLU A 142 -27.90 -10.51 -14.56
C GLU A 142 -26.60 -9.84 -14.16
N LEU A 143 -25.49 -10.15 -14.85
CA LEU A 143 -24.21 -9.46 -14.65
C LEU A 143 -24.30 -7.96 -14.93
N ALA A 144 -25.06 -7.57 -15.97
CA ALA A 144 -25.28 -6.16 -16.28
C ALA A 144 -26.11 -5.45 -15.20
N ARG A 145 -27.14 -6.12 -14.64
CA ARG A 145 -27.92 -5.59 -13.52
C ARG A 145 -27.08 -5.44 -12.26
N GLN A 146 -26.26 -6.43 -11.92
CA GLN A 146 -25.35 -6.36 -10.77
C GLN A 146 -24.36 -5.20 -10.93
N ARG A 147 -23.74 -5.05 -12.11
CA ARG A 147 -22.83 -3.91 -12.40
C ARG A 147 -23.54 -2.55 -12.34
N ALA A 148 -24.77 -2.47 -12.83
CA ALA A 148 -25.55 -1.24 -12.73
C ALA A 148 -25.86 -0.86 -11.28
N LEU A 149 -26.26 -1.84 -10.45
CA LEU A 149 -26.53 -1.64 -9.03
C LEU A 149 -25.28 -1.16 -8.27
N ILE A 150 -24.13 -1.80 -8.52
CA ILE A 150 -22.83 -1.38 -7.95
C ILE A 150 -22.49 0.04 -8.44
N GLY A 151 -22.62 0.32 -9.73
CA GLY A 151 -22.36 1.63 -10.31
C GLY A 151 -23.22 2.76 -9.72
N ASP A 152 -24.51 2.50 -9.45
CA ASP A 152 -25.40 3.45 -8.80
C ASP A 152 -25.02 3.67 -7.33
N THR A 153 -24.66 2.61 -6.63
CA THR A 153 -24.22 2.65 -5.24
C THR A 153 -22.89 3.42 -5.11
N LEU A 154 -21.96 3.21 -6.04
CA LEU A 154 -20.69 3.92 -6.11
C LEU A 154 -20.85 5.41 -6.41
N ARG A 155 -21.79 5.79 -7.28
CA ARG A 155 -22.10 7.21 -7.57
C ARG A 155 -22.66 7.96 -6.38
N GLY A 156 -23.33 7.27 -5.47
CA GLY A 156 -23.85 7.82 -4.21
C GLY A 156 -22.80 7.94 -3.10
N LEU A 157 -21.62 7.35 -3.25
CA LEU A 157 -20.59 7.37 -2.24
C LEU A 157 -19.95 8.77 -2.16
N ARG A 158 -19.90 9.33 -0.97
CA ARG A 158 -19.15 10.54 -0.63
C ARG A 158 -18.03 10.11 0.34
N PRO A 159 -16.77 10.04 -0.10
CA PRO A 159 -15.65 9.81 0.81
C PRO A 159 -15.62 10.89 1.90
N GLY A 160 -15.28 10.50 3.11
CA GLY A 160 -15.07 11.45 4.22
C GLY A 160 -13.64 11.99 4.22
N ASP A 161 -13.38 12.92 5.13
CA ASP A 161 -12.06 13.55 5.30
C ASP A 161 -11.05 12.62 6.00
N THR A 162 -11.49 11.49 6.53
CA THR A 162 -10.65 10.47 7.20
C THR A 162 -10.95 9.07 6.67
N ALA A 163 -10.01 8.15 6.89
CA ALA A 163 -10.19 6.74 6.54
C ALA A 163 -11.41 6.13 7.24
N GLU A 164 -11.66 6.49 8.50
CA GLU A 164 -12.82 6.03 9.27
C GLU A 164 -14.13 6.55 8.67
N ALA A 165 -14.20 7.85 8.37
CA ALA A 165 -15.38 8.46 7.77
C ALA A 165 -15.69 7.87 6.40
N THR A 166 -14.66 7.58 5.61
CA THR A 166 -14.76 6.92 4.31
C THR A 166 -15.22 5.46 4.45
N ALA A 167 -14.61 4.69 5.36
CA ALA A 167 -15.01 3.31 5.65
C ALA A 167 -16.46 3.23 6.12
N GLN A 168 -16.88 4.17 6.97
CA GLN A 168 -18.25 4.28 7.45
C GLN A 168 -19.23 4.57 6.30
N ALA A 169 -18.86 5.46 5.37
CA ALA A 169 -19.65 5.74 4.18
C ALA A 169 -19.81 4.51 3.28
N ILE A 170 -18.74 3.72 3.11
CA ILE A 170 -18.78 2.46 2.36
C ILE A 170 -19.71 1.45 3.06
N CYS A 171 -19.59 1.25 4.37
CA CYS A 171 -20.45 0.35 5.13
C CYS A 171 -21.93 0.71 4.98
N ARG A 172 -22.28 1.99 5.01
CA ARG A 172 -23.67 2.47 4.79
C ARG A 172 -24.18 2.18 3.39
N GLN A 173 -23.33 2.05 2.39
CA GLN A 173 -23.74 1.66 1.05
C GLN A 173 -23.88 0.13 0.93
N VAL A 174 -22.88 -0.59 1.45
CA VAL A 174 -22.86 -2.07 1.39
C VAL A 174 -24.04 -2.69 2.11
N VAL A 175 -24.43 -2.18 3.28
CA VAL A 175 -25.57 -2.70 4.05
C VAL A 175 -26.92 -2.56 3.34
N ARG A 176 -27.00 -1.71 2.30
CA ARG A 176 -28.21 -1.57 1.46
C ARG A 176 -28.40 -2.70 0.45
N LEU A 177 -27.39 -3.55 0.27
CA LEU A 177 -27.54 -4.75 -0.54
C LEU A 177 -28.63 -5.65 0.07
N ALA A 178 -29.41 -6.29 -0.79
CA ALA A 178 -30.57 -7.07 -0.35
C ALA A 178 -30.19 -8.18 0.63
N GLY A 179 -30.90 -8.23 1.76
CA GLY A 179 -30.74 -9.26 2.78
C GLY A 179 -29.55 -9.08 3.73
N MET A 180 -28.79 -7.98 3.64
CA MET A 180 -27.71 -7.71 4.56
C MET A 180 -28.23 -7.14 5.88
N THR A 181 -27.71 -7.62 7.01
CA THR A 181 -28.05 -7.14 8.36
C THR A 181 -27.02 -6.17 8.88
N SER A 182 -25.76 -6.32 8.48
CA SER A 182 -24.68 -5.40 8.84
C SER A 182 -23.55 -5.37 7.79
N ALA A 183 -22.74 -4.31 7.84
CA ALA A 183 -21.49 -4.18 7.08
C ALA A 183 -20.41 -3.58 7.96
N GLN A 184 -19.18 -4.12 7.90
CA GLN A 184 -18.04 -3.69 8.71
C GLN A 184 -16.77 -3.65 7.86
N ILE A 185 -15.90 -2.68 8.13
CA ILE A 185 -14.53 -2.66 7.58
C ILE A 185 -13.55 -2.73 8.73
N PHE A 186 -12.67 -3.74 8.69
CA PHE A 186 -11.55 -3.90 9.61
C PHE A 186 -10.23 -3.59 8.90
N ILE A 187 -9.27 -3.00 9.62
CA ILE A 187 -7.87 -2.94 9.22
C ILE A 187 -7.03 -3.87 10.10
N PHE A 188 -5.96 -4.43 9.53
CA PHE A 188 -5.00 -5.25 10.26
C PHE A 188 -3.86 -4.36 10.79
N GLU A 189 -3.81 -4.20 12.10
CA GLU A 189 -2.76 -3.46 12.79
C GLU A 189 -1.44 -4.22 12.84
N VAL A 190 -0.36 -3.50 13.14
CA VAL A 190 0.99 -4.07 13.31
C VAL A 190 1.05 -5.10 14.43
N ASP A 191 0.29 -4.89 15.50
CA ASP A 191 0.18 -5.81 16.64
C ASP A 191 -0.57 -7.12 16.31
N GLY A 192 -1.02 -7.27 15.07
CA GLY A 192 -1.76 -8.44 14.57
C GLY A 192 -3.25 -8.40 14.88
N ARG A 193 -3.78 -7.34 15.43
CA ARG A 193 -5.22 -7.18 15.69
C ARG A 193 -5.96 -6.65 14.47
N ALA A 194 -7.23 -7.04 14.36
CA ALA A 194 -8.18 -6.45 13.44
C ALA A 194 -8.98 -5.36 14.17
N THR A 195 -8.79 -4.13 13.75
CA THR A 195 -9.46 -2.94 14.31
C THR A 195 -10.54 -2.49 13.35
N PRO A 196 -11.81 -2.39 13.79
CA PRO A 196 -12.88 -1.88 12.95
C PRO A 196 -12.72 -0.38 12.76
N ILE A 197 -12.89 0.08 11.52
CA ILE A 197 -12.85 1.52 11.16
C ILE A 197 -14.17 1.99 10.54
N GLY A 198 -15.10 1.08 10.25
CA GLY A 198 -16.47 1.37 9.83
C GLY A 198 -17.40 0.25 10.24
N PHE A 199 -18.62 0.59 10.69
CA PHE A 199 -19.66 -0.37 11.04
C PHE A 199 -21.04 0.27 10.93
N THR A 200 -21.93 -0.36 10.15
CA THR A 200 -23.32 0.06 9.98
C THR A 200 -24.22 -1.16 10.00
N ILE A 201 -25.40 -1.04 10.60
CA ILE A 201 -26.46 -2.07 10.57
C ILE A 201 -27.60 -1.66 9.63
N ALA A 202 -28.47 -2.61 9.28
CA ALA A 202 -29.53 -2.39 8.28
C ALA A 202 -30.54 -1.27 8.66
N SER A 203 -30.71 -0.97 9.94
CA SER A 203 -31.50 0.18 10.41
C SER A 203 -30.89 1.55 10.05
N GLY A 204 -29.63 1.57 9.59
CA GLY A 204 -28.86 2.79 9.34
C GLY A 204 -28.13 3.34 10.56
N GLU A 205 -28.18 2.64 11.68
CA GLU A 205 -27.41 2.98 12.87
C GLU A 205 -25.95 2.54 12.74
N ASP A 206 -25.05 3.28 13.41
CA ASP A 206 -23.62 3.02 13.46
C ASP A 206 -23.26 2.55 14.87
N PRO A 207 -23.12 1.24 15.12
CA PRO A 207 -22.73 0.74 16.43
C PRO A 207 -21.32 1.17 16.84
N PRO A 208 -21.02 1.26 18.16
CA PRO A 208 -19.68 1.62 18.62
C PRO A 208 -18.64 0.60 18.14
N LEU A 209 -17.51 1.11 17.64
CA LEU A 209 -16.41 0.28 17.15
C LEU A 209 -15.70 -0.44 18.30
N ARG A 210 -15.56 -1.77 18.20
CA ARG A 210 -14.91 -2.63 19.20
C ARG A 210 -13.92 -3.57 18.54
N ARG A 211 -12.70 -3.60 19.04
CA ARG A 211 -11.64 -4.48 18.53
C ARG A 211 -11.97 -5.95 18.74
N LEU A 212 -11.58 -6.79 17.77
CA LEU A 212 -11.66 -8.24 17.90
C LEU A 212 -10.53 -8.79 18.79
N PRO A 213 -10.74 -9.93 19.46
CA PRO A 213 -9.68 -10.66 20.14
C PRO A 213 -8.55 -11.02 19.18
N ILE A 214 -7.31 -11.04 19.68
CA ILE A 214 -6.10 -11.26 18.88
C ILE A 214 -6.13 -12.59 18.11
N GLU A 215 -6.63 -13.67 18.73
CA GLU A 215 -6.70 -14.99 18.10
C GLU A 215 -7.69 -15.01 16.94
N ARG A 216 -8.84 -14.32 17.06
CA ARG A 216 -9.78 -14.17 15.94
C ARG A 216 -9.17 -13.32 14.82
N SER A 217 -8.48 -12.25 15.17
CA SER A 217 -7.80 -11.37 14.23
C SER A 217 -6.77 -12.12 13.39
N LYS A 218 -5.93 -12.95 14.03
CA LYS A 218 -4.95 -13.80 13.35
C LYS A 218 -5.61 -14.80 12.40
N HIS A 219 -6.69 -15.46 12.86
CA HIS A 219 -7.46 -16.40 12.03
C HIS A 219 -8.04 -15.71 10.79
N LEU A 220 -8.69 -14.55 10.96
CA LEU A 220 -9.25 -13.77 9.85
C LEU A 220 -8.17 -13.34 8.86
N ARG A 221 -7.01 -12.87 9.35
CA ARG A 221 -5.88 -12.48 8.52
C ARG A 221 -5.34 -13.65 7.70
N ALA A 222 -5.16 -14.81 8.32
CA ALA A 222 -4.69 -16.01 7.63
C ALA A 222 -5.68 -16.44 6.53
N ARG A 223 -6.97 -16.48 6.83
CA ARG A 223 -8.01 -16.85 5.88
C ARG A 223 -8.14 -15.86 4.72
N ALA A 224 -7.99 -14.56 5.00
CA ALA A 224 -8.03 -13.51 3.99
C ALA A 224 -6.91 -13.60 2.93
N MET A 225 -5.82 -14.29 3.23
CA MET A 225 -4.76 -14.54 2.24
C MET A 225 -5.22 -15.49 1.12
N GLU A 226 -6.16 -16.37 1.40
CA GLU A 226 -6.71 -17.35 0.45
C GLU A 226 -7.75 -16.74 -0.51
N GLY A 227 -8.35 -15.61 -0.16
CA GLY A 227 -9.36 -14.92 -0.96
C GLY A 227 -10.65 -14.62 -0.20
N PRO A 228 -11.73 -14.23 -0.90
CA PRO A 228 -13.04 -14.00 -0.29
C PRO A 228 -13.69 -15.33 0.10
N TRP A 229 -14.46 -15.32 1.20
CA TRP A 229 -15.15 -16.54 1.69
C TRP A 229 -16.44 -16.21 2.41
N ILE A 230 -17.24 -17.26 2.65
CA ILE A 230 -18.45 -17.23 3.47
C ILE A 230 -18.29 -18.25 4.58
N GLU A 231 -18.81 -17.93 5.76
CA GLU A 231 -18.94 -18.87 6.87
C GLU A 231 -20.27 -18.66 7.61
N PRO A 232 -20.81 -19.69 8.27
CA PRO A 232 -21.98 -19.52 9.13
C PRO A 232 -21.67 -18.60 10.30
N TRP A 233 -22.62 -17.72 10.66
CA TRP A 233 -22.55 -17.01 11.92
C TRP A 233 -22.75 -17.96 13.08
N ILE A 234 -21.75 -18.04 13.97
CA ILE A 234 -21.83 -18.85 15.19
C ILE A 234 -21.70 -17.90 16.38
N PRO A 235 -22.73 -17.73 17.20
CA PRO A 235 -22.68 -16.90 18.38
C PRO A 235 -21.55 -17.31 19.33
N ARG A 236 -20.75 -16.34 19.77
CA ARG A 236 -19.60 -16.54 20.67
C ARG A 236 -19.59 -15.49 21.76
N ARG A 237 -19.62 -15.90 23.03
CA ARG A 237 -19.61 -14.96 24.20
C ARG A 237 -18.46 -13.97 24.19
N TRP A 238 -17.33 -14.33 23.62
CA TRP A 238 -16.16 -13.46 23.49
C TRP A 238 -16.25 -12.47 22.31
N HIS A 239 -17.21 -12.65 21.39
CA HIS A 239 -17.33 -11.76 20.24
C HIS A 239 -17.97 -10.43 20.67
N PRO A 240 -17.33 -9.27 20.40
CA PRO A 240 -17.77 -7.98 20.93
C PRO A 240 -19.16 -7.54 20.47
N TYR A 241 -19.65 -8.11 19.37
CA TYR A 241 -20.96 -7.84 18.79
C TYR A 241 -21.92 -9.03 18.86
N ASN A 242 -21.64 -10.00 19.73
CA ASN A 242 -22.41 -11.25 19.80
C ASN A 242 -23.91 -11.01 19.91
N ASP A 243 -24.32 -10.20 20.91
CA ASP A 243 -25.74 -9.98 21.20
C ASP A 243 -26.41 -9.14 20.09
N LEU A 244 -25.69 -8.17 19.54
CA LEU A 244 -26.17 -7.33 18.45
C LEU A 244 -26.43 -8.16 17.18
N LEU A 245 -25.42 -8.89 16.70
CA LEU A 245 -25.54 -9.66 15.46
C LEU A 245 -26.55 -10.81 15.58
N THR A 246 -26.61 -11.45 16.74
CA THR A 246 -27.64 -12.48 17.02
C THR A 246 -29.03 -11.85 17.06
N GLY A 247 -29.18 -10.66 17.66
CA GLY A 247 -30.45 -9.92 17.70
C GLY A 247 -30.90 -9.43 16.31
N LEU A 248 -29.97 -9.18 15.40
CA LEU A 248 -30.26 -8.84 14.00
C LEU A 248 -30.60 -10.06 13.13
N GLY A 249 -30.53 -11.28 13.68
CA GLY A 249 -30.79 -12.51 12.94
C GLY A 249 -29.70 -12.86 11.94
N SER A 250 -28.45 -12.46 12.22
CA SER A 250 -27.32 -12.84 11.38
C SER A 250 -27.16 -14.35 11.33
N HIS A 251 -27.06 -14.91 10.11
CA HIS A 251 -26.98 -16.36 9.87
C HIS A 251 -25.73 -16.75 9.09
N LEU A 252 -25.36 -15.96 8.09
CA LEU A 252 -24.16 -16.13 7.28
C LEU A 252 -23.31 -14.86 7.31
N VAL A 253 -22.01 -15.03 7.18
CA VAL A 253 -21.03 -13.92 7.12
C VAL A 253 -20.21 -14.05 5.87
N GLY A 254 -20.18 -12.99 5.07
CA GLY A 254 -19.34 -12.86 3.88
C GLY A 254 -18.13 -11.97 4.16
N TYR A 255 -16.97 -12.36 3.65
CA TYR A 255 -15.71 -11.67 3.85
C TYR A 255 -15.04 -11.39 2.52
N ALA A 256 -14.61 -10.14 2.29
CA ALA A 256 -13.78 -9.77 1.16
C ALA A 256 -12.48 -9.08 1.65
N PRO A 257 -11.31 -9.62 1.26
CA PRO A 257 -10.04 -9.00 1.59
C PRO A 257 -9.89 -7.62 0.97
N VAL A 258 -9.49 -6.62 1.78
CA VAL A 258 -9.13 -5.28 1.32
C VAL A 258 -7.62 -5.27 1.06
N ARG A 259 -7.22 -5.09 -0.22
CA ARG A 259 -5.82 -5.17 -0.65
C ARG A 259 -5.39 -3.87 -1.35
N SER A 260 -4.33 -3.25 -0.86
CA SER A 260 -3.70 -2.11 -1.50
C SER A 260 -2.31 -2.51 -1.99
N ASN A 261 -1.99 -2.27 -3.28
CA ASN A 261 -0.72 -2.68 -3.89
C ASN A 261 -0.34 -4.15 -3.61
N ASN A 262 -1.31 -5.05 -3.72
CA ASN A 262 -1.20 -6.47 -3.42
C ASN A 262 -0.95 -6.81 -1.93
N LEU A 263 -0.87 -5.83 -1.04
CA LEU A 263 -0.74 -6.02 0.40
C LEU A 263 -2.13 -6.13 1.03
N LEU A 264 -2.34 -7.15 1.86
CA LEU A 264 -3.57 -7.28 2.64
C LEU A 264 -3.58 -6.27 3.78
N ILE A 265 -4.45 -5.27 3.69
CA ILE A 265 -4.57 -4.19 4.69
C ILE A 265 -5.78 -4.35 5.60
N GLY A 266 -6.79 -5.13 5.18
CA GLY A 266 -8.02 -5.25 5.97
C GLY A 266 -9.01 -6.26 5.41
N LEU A 267 -10.23 -6.18 5.93
CA LEU A 267 -11.39 -6.98 5.53
C LEU A 267 -12.64 -6.10 5.45
N LEU A 268 -13.41 -6.26 4.40
CA LEU A 268 -14.82 -5.89 4.35
C LEU A 268 -15.66 -7.11 4.74
N VAL A 269 -16.51 -6.97 5.71
CA VAL A 269 -17.34 -8.04 6.30
C VAL A 269 -18.80 -7.65 6.18
N ILE A 270 -19.63 -8.58 5.76
CA ILE A 270 -21.08 -8.43 5.75
C ILE A 270 -21.73 -9.57 6.51
N ASP A 271 -22.78 -9.26 7.24
CA ASP A 271 -23.65 -10.26 7.87
C ASP A 271 -24.98 -10.30 7.10
N ALA A 272 -25.47 -11.50 6.83
CA ALA A 272 -26.71 -11.76 6.12
C ALA A 272 -27.76 -12.40 7.02
N ALA A 273 -29.03 -12.03 6.81
CA ALA A 273 -30.19 -12.59 7.53
C ALA A 273 -30.44 -14.04 7.13
N GLU A 274 -31.19 -14.76 7.96
CA GLU A 274 -31.59 -16.18 7.73
C GLU A 274 -32.32 -16.39 6.39
N ALA A 275 -32.96 -15.36 5.84
CA ALA A 275 -33.63 -15.43 4.54
C ALA A 275 -32.67 -15.53 3.34
N VAL A 276 -31.37 -15.29 3.55
CA VAL A 276 -30.32 -15.36 2.53
C VAL A 276 -29.61 -16.71 2.65
N ASP A 277 -29.73 -17.55 1.64
CA ASP A 277 -28.98 -18.80 1.58
C ASP A 277 -27.51 -18.60 1.12
N GLU A 278 -26.69 -19.62 1.30
CA GLU A 278 -25.27 -19.60 0.96
C GLU A 278 -25.03 -19.34 -0.53
N ARG A 279 -25.93 -19.82 -1.39
CA ARG A 279 -25.84 -19.61 -2.83
C ARG A 279 -26.04 -18.13 -3.19
N SER A 280 -27.10 -17.52 -2.67
CA SER A 280 -27.40 -16.10 -2.89
C SER A 280 -26.30 -15.18 -2.37
N LEU A 281 -25.72 -15.53 -1.20
CA LEU A 281 -24.60 -14.79 -0.65
C LEU A 281 -23.32 -14.98 -1.50
N SER A 282 -23.09 -16.20 -2.03
CA SER A 282 -21.98 -16.48 -2.95
C SER A 282 -22.10 -15.69 -4.26
N GLU A 283 -23.30 -15.53 -4.78
CA GLU A 283 -23.56 -14.70 -5.96
C GLU A 283 -23.31 -13.20 -5.69
N SER A 284 -23.33 -12.76 -4.43
CA SER A 284 -23.04 -11.40 -4.00
C SER A 284 -21.54 -11.15 -3.70
N LEU A 285 -20.71 -12.19 -3.55
CA LEU A 285 -19.29 -12.05 -3.26
C LEU A 285 -18.50 -11.19 -4.27
N PRO A 286 -18.72 -11.30 -5.60
CA PRO A 286 -18.04 -10.43 -6.55
C PRO A 286 -18.32 -8.94 -6.31
N ALA A 287 -19.56 -8.59 -5.97
CA ALA A 287 -19.92 -7.22 -5.61
C ALA A 287 -19.21 -6.76 -4.32
N LEU A 288 -19.14 -7.64 -3.33
CA LEU A 288 -18.41 -7.36 -2.08
C LEU A 288 -16.92 -7.13 -2.31
N VAL A 289 -16.31 -7.88 -3.23
CA VAL A 289 -14.91 -7.68 -3.65
C VAL A 289 -14.72 -6.30 -4.30
N GLU A 290 -15.64 -5.88 -5.18
CA GLU A 290 -15.56 -4.54 -5.80
C GLU A 290 -15.65 -3.42 -4.75
N PHE A 291 -16.46 -3.56 -3.70
CA PHE A 291 -16.48 -2.63 -2.57
C PHE A 291 -15.21 -2.69 -1.72
N ALA A 292 -14.61 -3.87 -1.56
CA ALA A 292 -13.32 -4.01 -0.88
C ALA A 292 -12.18 -3.36 -1.68
N ASP A 293 -12.17 -3.50 -3.01
CA ASP A 293 -11.21 -2.83 -3.90
C ASP A 293 -11.40 -1.32 -3.87
N LEU A 294 -12.63 -0.83 -3.85
CA LEU A 294 -12.92 0.58 -3.67
C LEU A 294 -12.44 1.10 -2.31
N ALA A 295 -12.69 0.34 -1.24
CA ALA A 295 -12.18 0.68 0.09
C ALA A 295 -10.64 0.78 0.05
N ALA A 296 -9.96 -0.19 -0.55
CA ALA A 296 -8.51 -0.16 -0.73
C ALA A 296 -8.02 1.07 -1.50
N ALA A 297 -8.71 1.46 -2.56
CA ALA A 297 -8.36 2.64 -3.35
C ALA A 297 -8.53 3.95 -2.58
N LEU A 298 -9.56 4.05 -1.72
CA LEU A 298 -9.89 5.29 -1.01
C LEU A 298 -9.16 5.44 0.33
N ILE A 299 -8.92 4.34 1.05
CA ILE A 299 -8.31 4.40 2.39
C ILE A 299 -6.93 3.74 2.46
N GLY A 300 -6.48 3.06 1.39
CA GLY A 300 -5.27 2.25 1.42
C GLY A 300 -4.02 3.06 1.72
N ARG A 301 -3.93 4.29 1.21
CA ARG A 301 -2.82 5.20 1.47
C ARG A 301 -2.75 5.59 2.95
N ASP A 302 -3.85 6.04 3.52
CA ASP A 302 -3.91 6.45 4.93
C ASP A 302 -3.57 5.29 5.86
N VAL A 303 -4.04 4.08 5.55
CA VAL A 303 -3.74 2.86 6.32
C VAL A 303 -2.27 2.49 6.21
N ALA A 304 -1.65 2.62 5.03
CA ALA A 304 -0.22 2.37 4.83
C ALA A 304 0.63 3.36 5.62
N GLU A 305 0.35 4.66 5.53
CA GLU A 305 1.05 5.72 6.28
C GLU A 305 0.96 5.50 7.81
N ARG A 306 -0.22 5.12 8.32
CA ARG A 306 -0.40 4.78 9.74
C ARG A 306 0.37 3.53 10.16
N THR A 307 0.44 2.54 9.29
CA THR A 307 1.19 1.31 9.55
C THR A 307 2.68 1.59 9.61
N GLU A 308 3.22 2.38 8.68
CA GLU A 308 4.61 2.82 8.68
C GLU A 308 4.95 3.64 9.93
N ALA A 309 4.11 4.60 10.28
CA ALA A 309 4.28 5.40 11.50
C ALA A 309 4.24 4.53 12.77
N SER A 310 3.37 3.52 12.82
CA SER A 310 3.28 2.60 13.96
C SER A 310 4.51 1.70 14.07
N LEU A 311 5.05 1.21 12.94
CA LEU A 311 6.29 0.43 12.89
C LEU A 311 7.48 1.28 13.34
N ALA A 312 7.62 2.48 12.80
CA ALA A 312 8.66 3.42 13.17
C ALA A 312 8.59 3.76 14.68
N ARG A 313 7.38 4.03 15.19
CA ARG A 313 7.18 4.28 16.63
C ARG A 313 7.58 3.07 17.48
N GLY A 314 7.19 1.86 17.10
CA GLY A 314 7.57 0.63 17.80
C GLY A 314 9.07 0.41 17.81
N HIS A 315 9.76 0.72 16.70
CA HIS A 315 11.20 0.64 16.60
C HIS A 315 11.90 1.63 17.57
N ILE A 316 11.48 2.89 17.57
CA ILE A 316 12.02 3.91 18.50
C ILE A 316 11.76 3.51 19.95
N GLN A 317 10.56 3.00 20.26
CA GLN A 317 10.25 2.51 21.61
C GLN A 317 11.18 1.37 22.04
N ALA A 318 11.53 0.46 21.12
CA ALA A 318 12.48 -0.62 21.40
C ALA A 318 13.89 -0.08 21.68
N ILE A 319 14.38 0.89 20.90
CA ILE A 319 15.67 1.56 21.14
C ILE A 319 15.69 2.20 22.54
N ILE A 320 14.64 2.91 22.92
CA ILE A 320 14.53 3.55 24.23
C ILE A 320 14.52 2.50 25.36
N ALA A 321 13.71 1.45 25.23
CA ALA A 321 13.55 0.43 26.25
C ALA A 321 14.81 -0.43 26.47
N ASN A 322 15.52 -0.75 25.39
CA ASN A 322 16.72 -1.57 25.43
C ASN A 322 18.00 -0.74 25.67
N SER A 323 17.93 0.59 25.52
CA SER A 323 19.10 1.49 25.49
C SER A 323 20.09 1.10 24.38
N ASP A 324 19.57 0.86 23.16
CA ASP A 324 20.36 0.42 22.00
C ASP A 324 21.20 1.57 21.40
N PHE A 325 21.94 2.25 22.26
CA PHE A 325 22.82 3.36 21.94
C PHE A 325 23.94 3.52 22.97
N ASP A 326 25.08 4.05 22.54
CA ASP A 326 26.22 4.34 23.39
C ASP A 326 26.57 5.84 23.34
N PRO A 327 26.85 6.48 24.49
CA PRO A 327 27.42 7.81 24.55
C PRO A 327 28.91 7.75 24.24
N VAL A 328 29.38 8.63 23.36
CA VAL A 328 30.80 8.87 23.09
C VAL A 328 31.09 10.36 23.24
N PHE A 329 32.35 10.71 23.50
CA PHE A 329 32.74 12.08 23.81
C PHE A 329 33.88 12.51 22.88
N GLN A 330 33.80 13.76 22.41
CA GLN A 330 34.86 14.34 21.61
C GLN A 330 35.47 15.54 22.36
N PRO A 331 36.81 15.61 22.52
CA PRO A 331 37.42 16.69 23.23
C PRO A 331 37.34 18.01 22.47
N ILE A 332 37.05 19.10 23.20
CA ILE A 332 37.18 20.49 22.80
C ILE A 332 38.45 21.00 23.46
N PHE A 333 39.39 21.47 22.65
CA PHE A 333 40.74 21.80 23.10
C PHE A 333 40.96 23.31 23.15
N ASP A 334 41.51 23.80 24.26
CA ASP A 334 41.97 25.20 24.42
C ASP A 334 43.41 25.31 23.93
N VAL A 335 43.60 25.97 22.79
CA VAL A 335 44.86 26.08 22.09
C VAL A 335 45.90 26.91 22.87
N GLU A 336 45.42 27.93 23.62
CA GLU A 336 46.29 28.79 24.42
C GLU A 336 46.77 28.08 25.69
N LYS A 337 45.86 27.40 26.38
CA LYS A 337 46.17 26.66 27.60
C LYS A 337 46.79 25.30 27.34
N LYS A 338 46.77 24.82 26.09
CA LYS A 338 47.23 23.48 25.68
C LYS A 338 46.58 22.38 26.54
N ALA A 339 45.28 22.47 26.75
CA ALA A 339 44.55 21.57 27.63
C ALA A 339 43.11 21.36 27.09
N VAL A 340 42.50 20.25 27.45
CA VAL A 340 41.09 20.01 27.15
C VAL A 340 40.22 21.00 27.94
N PHE A 341 39.40 21.75 27.24
CA PHE A 341 38.42 22.69 27.76
C PHE A 341 37.15 21.97 28.20
N GLY A 342 36.65 21.07 27.35
CA GLY A 342 35.41 20.33 27.55
C GLY A 342 35.33 19.14 26.63
N TYR A 343 34.18 18.49 26.67
CA TYR A 343 33.87 17.36 25.82
C TYR A 343 32.46 17.51 25.26
N GLU A 344 32.28 17.32 23.98
CA GLU A 344 30.96 17.17 23.37
C GLU A 344 30.49 15.74 23.53
N GLY A 345 29.27 15.57 24.10
CA GLY A 345 28.60 14.31 24.23
C GLY A 345 27.81 13.98 22.95
N LEU A 346 28.21 12.90 22.30
CA LEU A 346 27.61 12.41 21.07
C LEU A 346 26.95 11.04 21.30
N THR A 347 25.91 10.76 20.56
CA THR A 347 25.22 9.45 20.62
C THR A 347 25.64 8.57 19.45
N ARG A 348 25.81 7.28 19.67
CA ARG A 348 25.99 6.26 18.62
C ARG A 348 24.94 5.19 18.80
N PHE A 349 24.09 5.00 17.80
CA PHE A 349 23.06 3.94 17.81
C PHE A 349 23.69 2.61 17.41
N ALA A 350 23.25 1.52 18.07
CA ALA A 350 23.80 0.18 17.88
C ALA A 350 23.64 -0.36 16.44
N ASP A 351 22.64 0.10 15.72
CA ASP A 351 22.37 -0.24 14.32
C ASP A 351 23.21 0.57 13.30
N GLY A 352 24.04 1.51 13.76
CA GLY A 352 24.91 2.35 12.93
C GLY A 352 24.19 3.47 12.17
N VAL A 353 22.91 3.70 12.39
CA VAL A 353 22.18 4.83 11.81
C VAL A 353 22.66 6.14 12.44
N SER A 354 22.80 7.19 11.62
CA SER A 354 23.27 8.48 12.12
C SER A 354 22.30 9.09 13.13
N PRO A 355 22.80 9.79 14.16
CA PRO A 355 21.96 10.42 15.17
C PRO A 355 20.89 11.34 14.60
N ASP A 356 21.23 12.17 13.62
CA ASP A 356 20.30 13.12 13.00
C ASP A 356 19.08 12.44 12.42
N ILE A 357 19.29 11.34 11.68
CA ILE A 357 18.19 10.52 11.12
C ILE A 357 17.35 9.93 12.25
N ARG A 358 17.98 9.35 13.28
CA ARG A 358 17.28 8.67 14.35
C ARG A 358 16.46 9.61 15.23
N PHE A 359 17.00 10.79 15.55
CA PHE A 359 16.24 11.81 16.29
C PHE A 359 15.12 12.40 15.44
N ALA A 360 15.32 12.60 14.13
CA ALA A 360 14.25 13.03 13.22
C ALA A 360 13.11 11.99 13.12
N GLU A 361 13.44 10.69 13.01
CA GLU A 361 12.44 9.60 13.04
C GLU A 361 11.67 9.59 14.36
N ALA A 362 12.36 9.74 15.49
CA ALA A 362 11.72 9.80 16.81
C ALA A 362 10.79 11.02 16.93
N ALA A 363 11.21 12.17 16.44
CA ALA A 363 10.37 13.38 16.42
C ALA A 363 9.11 13.19 15.55
N ALA A 364 9.26 12.59 14.35
CA ALA A 364 8.15 12.32 13.43
C ALA A 364 7.06 11.42 14.05
N VAL A 365 7.44 10.50 14.94
CA VAL A 365 6.49 9.61 15.63
C VAL A 365 6.13 10.08 17.05
N GLY A 366 6.51 11.30 17.43
CA GLY A 366 6.16 11.91 18.72
C GLY A 366 6.92 11.32 19.92
N LEU A 367 8.12 10.77 19.71
CA LEU A 367 9.02 10.21 20.72
C LEU A 367 10.36 10.96 20.81
N GLY A 368 10.50 12.11 20.13
CA GLY A 368 11.74 12.88 20.08
C GLY A 368 12.26 13.25 21.47
N ILE A 369 11.44 13.91 22.29
CA ILE A 369 11.81 14.32 23.66
C ILE A 369 12.16 13.10 24.54
N GLU A 370 11.44 11.98 24.37
CA GLU A 370 11.68 10.78 25.15
C GLU A 370 13.03 10.14 24.80
N LEU A 371 13.34 9.98 23.50
CA LEU A 371 14.64 9.49 23.06
C LEU A 371 15.78 10.41 23.49
N GLU A 372 15.63 11.71 23.29
CA GLU A 372 16.60 12.73 23.69
C GLU A 372 16.86 12.69 25.21
N THR A 373 15.84 12.58 26.02
CA THR A 373 15.96 12.47 27.48
C THR A 373 16.77 11.25 27.93
N VAL A 374 16.55 10.08 27.31
CA VAL A 374 17.27 8.85 27.70
C VAL A 374 18.72 8.87 27.23
N THR A 375 19.01 9.40 26.04
CA THR A 375 20.38 9.53 25.53
C THR A 375 21.18 10.56 26.35
N LEU A 376 20.59 11.71 26.71
CA LEU A 376 21.21 12.69 27.59
C LEU A 376 21.51 12.11 28.97
N ARG A 377 20.57 11.34 29.53
CA ARG A 377 20.81 10.67 30.83
C ARG A 377 21.98 9.70 30.76
N ALA A 378 22.11 8.94 29.68
CA ALA A 378 23.24 8.03 29.48
C ALA A 378 24.55 8.80 29.33
N SER A 379 24.56 9.90 28.55
CA SER A 379 25.72 10.78 28.38
C SER A 379 26.17 11.39 29.72
N LEU A 380 25.25 11.91 30.53
CA LEU A 380 25.55 12.46 31.84
C LEU A 380 26.12 11.40 32.79
N ALA A 381 25.55 10.21 32.79
CA ALA A 381 26.04 9.10 33.62
C ALA A 381 27.45 8.66 33.20
N ALA A 382 27.72 8.51 31.91
CA ALA A 382 29.03 8.13 31.40
C ALA A 382 30.08 9.23 31.62
N ALA A 383 29.70 10.51 31.46
CA ALA A 383 30.58 11.67 31.65
C ALA A 383 31.13 11.80 33.07
N ALA A 384 30.55 11.11 34.08
CA ALA A 384 31.08 11.10 35.43
C ALA A 384 32.55 10.59 35.50
N GLY A 385 33.01 9.79 34.54
CA GLY A 385 34.37 9.31 34.42
C GLY A 385 35.33 10.26 33.71
N LEU A 386 34.88 11.36 33.11
CA LEU A 386 35.72 12.37 32.48
C LEU A 386 36.38 13.26 33.53
N PRO A 387 37.51 13.94 33.21
CA PRO A 387 38.22 14.81 34.12
C PRO A 387 37.33 15.86 34.79
N ALA A 388 37.47 16.02 36.09
CA ALA A 388 36.69 17.00 36.86
C ALA A 388 36.99 18.42 36.41
N GLY A 389 35.92 19.24 36.25
CA GLY A 389 36.06 20.63 35.84
C GLY A 389 36.03 20.90 34.34
N ALA A 390 36.16 19.88 33.49
CA ALA A 390 35.90 20.00 32.06
C ALA A 390 34.41 20.21 31.79
N SER A 391 34.02 21.11 30.87
CA SER A 391 32.64 21.29 30.45
C SER A 391 32.10 20.03 29.73
N LEU A 392 30.79 19.84 29.76
CA LEU A 392 30.12 18.87 28.96
C LEU A 392 29.09 19.59 28.06
N ASP A 393 29.34 19.48 26.79
CA ASP A 393 28.52 20.08 25.76
C ASP A 393 27.54 19.03 25.25
N LEU A 394 26.24 19.35 25.25
CA LEU A 394 25.15 18.40 24.98
C LEU A 394 24.19 18.96 23.92
N ASN A 395 23.99 18.22 22.88
CA ASN A 395 23.01 18.52 21.84
C ASN A 395 21.59 18.42 22.37
N VAL A 396 20.79 19.48 22.21
CA VAL A 396 19.40 19.54 22.68
C VAL A 396 18.48 20.20 21.67
N SER A 397 17.27 19.67 21.55
CA SER A 397 16.25 20.31 20.71
C SER A 397 15.62 21.53 21.41
N PRO A 398 15.14 22.52 20.65
CA PRO A 398 14.35 23.61 21.21
C PRO A 398 13.11 23.11 21.98
N ALA A 399 12.49 22.01 21.53
CA ALA A 399 11.34 21.41 22.16
C ALA A 399 11.64 20.92 23.59
N LEU A 400 12.83 20.36 23.83
CA LEU A 400 13.26 19.93 25.15
C LEU A 400 13.58 21.12 26.06
N ILE A 401 14.19 22.18 25.53
CA ILE A 401 14.43 23.44 26.28
C ILE A 401 13.12 24.09 26.68
N MET A 402 12.10 24.02 25.83
CA MET A 402 10.75 24.54 26.14
C MET A 402 9.99 23.69 27.18
N ALA A 403 10.55 22.55 27.61
CA ALA A 403 10.09 21.74 28.73
C ALA A 403 11.08 21.81 29.92
N PRO A 404 11.35 22.98 30.52
CA PRO A 404 12.49 23.24 31.41
C PRO A 404 12.50 22.39 32.66
N ASP A 405 11.35 21.95 33.18
CA ASP A 405 11.30 21.17 34.42
C ASP A 405 11.90 19.78 34.25
N ALA A 406 11.62 19.10 33.11
CA ALA A 406 12.18 17.80 32.79
C ALA A 406 13.71 17.89 32.61
N LEU A 407 14.15 18.86 31.81
CA LEU A 407 15.58 19.06 31.52
C LEU A 407 16.34 19.50 32.78
N ARG A 408 15.78 20.40 33.61
CA ARG A 408 16.38 20.80 34.88
C ARG A 408 16.56 19.63 35.83
N ALA A 409 15.56 18.75 35.92
CA ALA A 409 15.65 17.54 36.75
C ALA A 409 16.77 16.62 36.30
N LEU A 410 16.98 16.50 34.98
CA LEU A 410 18.04 15.70 34.38
C LEU A 410 19.43 16.27 34.65
N LEU A 411 19.60 17.61 34.53
CA LEU A 411 20.88 18.29 34.63
C LEU A 411 21.30 18.62 36.09
N ARG A 412 20.42 18.48 37.07
CA ARG A 412 20.63 18.90 38.47
C ARG A 412 21.91 18.37 39.10
N ASP A 413 22.23 17.11 38.83
CA ASP A 413 23.32 16.38 39.47
C ASP A 413 24.51 16.17 38.55
N ALA A 414 24.65 17.00 37.48
CA ALA A 414 25.72 16.87 36.49
C ALA A 414 27.13 17.07 37.07
N GLY A 415 27.27 17.84 38.16
CA GLY A 415 28.54 18.05 38.91
C GLY A 415 29.67 18.75 38.12
N ARG A 416 29.35 19.32 36.96
CA ARG A 416 30.27 20.00 36.03
C ARG A 416 29.58 21.13 35.25
N PRO A 417 30.30 22.04 34.65
CA PRO A 417 29.73 23.03 33.73
C PRO A 417 29.03 22.32 32.55
N ILE A 418 27.79 22.72 32.24
CA ILE A 418 27.04 22.21 31.10
C ILE A 418 26.85 23.31 30.06
N VAL A 419 27.12 22.95 28.82
CA VAL A 419 26.77 23.74 27.62
C VAL A 419 25.68 22.99 26.88
N LEU A 420 24.56 23.66 26.57
CA LEU A 420 23.52 23.11 25.76
C LEU A 420 23.66 23.62 24.33
N GLU A 421 23.78 22.76 23.37
CA GLU A 421 23.97 23.08 21.96
C GLU A 421 22.66 23.00 21.20
N VAL A 422 22.38 24.02 20.38
CA VAL A 422 21.21 24.08 19.50
C VAL A 422 21.72 24.34 18.09
N THR A 423 21.32 23.51 17.12
CA THR A 423 21.75 23.66 15.74
C THR A 423 21.16 24.92 15.09
N GLU A 424 21.87 25.52 14.11
CA GLU A 424 21.39 26.70 13.37
C GLU A 424 20.08 26.44 12.60
N HIS A 425 19.82 25.18 12.26
CA HIS A 425 18.62 24.76 11.52
C HIS A 425 17.40 24.55 12.40
N ALA A 426 17.55 24.67 13.72
CA ALA A 426 16.44 24.46 14.66
C ALA A 426 15.41 25.59 14.54
N GLU A 427 14.15 25.23 14.30
CA GLU A 427 13.05 26.19 14.23
C GLU A 427 12.70 26.70 15.63
N ILE A 428 12.93 28.00 15.89
CA ILE A 428 12.53 28.70 17.11
C ILE A 428 11.46 29.73 16.77
N ALA A 429 10.21 29.38 17.05
CA ALA A 429 9.07 30.24 16.74
C ALA A 429 9.02 31.50 17.63
N ASP A 430 9.40 31.38 18.92
CA ASP A 430 9.39 32.47 19.91
C ASP A 430 10.71 32.47 20.70
N TYR A 431 11.62 33.36 20.32
CA TYR A 431 12.92 33.54 20.97
C TYR A 431 12.79 34.08 22.40
N ALA A 432 11.75 34.86 22.71
CA ALA A 432 11.57 35.40 24.05
C ALA A 432 11.15 34.28 25.02
N ALA A 433 10.19 33.44 24.61
CA ALA A 433 9.80 32.25 25.36
C ALA A 433 10.97 31.26 25.52
N PHE A 434 11.75 31.03 24.47
CA PHE A 434 12.93 30.17 24.52
C PHE A 434 13.95 30.68 25.56
N ARG A 435 14.33 31.97 25.51
CA ARG A 435 15.25 32.56 26.50
C ARG A 435 14.72 32.45 27.94
N ALA A 436 13.44 32.65 28.14
CA ALA A 436 12.83 32.50 29.45
C ALA A 436 12.92 31.05 29.96
N SER A 437 12.61 30.08 29.11
CA SER A 437 12.73 28.66 29.44
C SER A 437 14.18 28.24 29.68
N PHE A 438 15.13 28.70 28.87
CA PHE A 438 16.54 28.45 29.07
C PHE A 438 17.06 29.04 30.38
N ALA A 439 16.73 30.30 30.68
CA ALA A 439 17.10 30.94 31.93
C ALA A 439 16.55 30.20 33.18
N ALA A 440 15.40 29.55 33.04
CA ALA A 440 14.81 28.74 34.10
C ALA A 440 15.58 27.43 34.38
N LEU A 441 16.50 26.99 33.50
CA LEU A 441 17.34 25.82 33.75
C LEU A 441 18.43 26.06 34.79
N GLY A 442 18.80 27.33 35.05
CA GLY A 442 19.87 27.69 35.98
C GLY A 442 21.17 28.08 35.30
N PRO A 443 22.35 27.86 35.91
CA PRO A 443 23.65 28.36 35.43
C PRO A 443 24.19 27.53 34.28
N MET A 444 23.39 27.29 33.23
CA MET A 444 23.81 26.61 32.02
C MET A 444 24.33 27.62 30.98
N GLN A 445 25.18 27.16 30.09
CA GLN A 445 25.65 27.96 28.94
C GLN A 445 24.97 27.45 27.67
N LEU A 446 24.74 28.33 26.71
CA LEU A 446 24.14 27.99 25.41
C LEU A 446 25.21 28.06 24.34
N ALA A 447 25.22 27.11 23.44
CA ALA A 447 25.99 27.14 22.19
C ALA A 447 25.01 27.11 20.99
N VAL A 448 25.40 27.82 19.94
CA VAL A 448 24.79 27.67 18.61
C VAL A 448 25.75 26.86 17.75
N ASP A 449 25.25 25.72 17.24
CA ASP A 449 26.05 24.78 16.46
C ASP A 449 25.86 24.96 14.96
N ASP A 450 26.84 24.47 14.17
CA ASP A 450 26.88 24.51 12.70
C ASP A 450 26.87 25.95 12.10
N ALA A 451 27.32 26.94 12.85
CA ALA A 451 27.27 28.33 12.40
C ALA A 451 28.19 28.58 11.18
N GLY A 452 27.56 29.09 10.10
CA GLY A 452 28.29 29.47 8.87
C GLY A 452 27.71 28.85 7.60
N ALA A 453 26.83 27.87 7.69
CA ALA A 453 26.20 27.28 6.53
C ALA A 453 24.99 28.08 5.99
N GLY A 454 24.45 29.05 6.78
CA GLY A 454 23.29 29.85 6.35
C GLY A 454 23.03 31.16 7.09
N PHE A 455 22.03 31.94 6.63
CA PHE A 455 21.60 33.19 7.26
C PHE A 455 20.89 33.00 8.61
N ALA A 456 20.42 31.79 8.93
CA ALA A 456 19.72 31.51 10.17
C ALA A 456 20.62 31.62 11.38
N SER A 457 21.89 31.24 11.28
CA SER A 457 22.87 31.31 12.35
C SER A 457 23.08 32.73 12.93
N LEU A 458 23.16 33.75 12.10
CA LEU A 458 23.32 35.13 12.58
C LEU A 458 22.12 35.60 13.39
N ARG A 459 20.92 35.22 12.99
CA ARG A 459 19.69 35.52 13.72
C ARG A 459 19.68 34.81 15.07
N HIS A 460 20.03 33.51 15.11
CA HIS A 460 20.12 32.75 16.36
C HIS A 460 21.11 33.37 17.31
N ILE A 461 22.30 33.75 16.83
CA ILE A 461 23.35 34.40 17.67
C ILE A 461 22.85 35.75 18.23
N LEU A 462 22.20 36.59 17.42
CA LEU A 462 21.66 37.88 17.85
C LEU A 462 20.54 37.72 18.90
N GLU A 463 19.61 36.81 18.64
CA GLU A 463 18.43 36.64 19.49
C GLU A 463 18.71 35.83 20.76
N LEU A 464 19.54 34.80 20.67
CA LEU A 464 19.82 33.89 21.79
C LEU A 464 20.99 34.37 22.66
N ARG A 465 21.95 35.15 22.12
CA ARG A 465 23.18 35.59 22.76
C ARG A 465 23.94 34.43 23.43
N PRO A 466 24.30 33.40 22.67
CA PRO A 466 24.94 32.21 23.21
C PRO A 466 26.31 32.50 23.81
N ALA A 467 26.77 31.67 24.73
CA ALA A 467 28.14 31.75 25.27
C ALA A 467 29.16 31.26 24.23
N PHE A 468 28.78 30.33 23.37
CA PHE A 468 29.62 29.75 22.33
C PHE A 468 28.91 29.72 20.98
N VAL A 469 29.72 29.85 19.92
CA VAL A 469 29.28 29.65 18.54
C VAL A 469 30.28 28.69 17.89
N LYS A 470 29.79 27.53 17.43
CA LYS A 470 30.60 26.51 16.79
C LYS A 470 30.61 26.78 15.28
N LEU A 471 31.79 26.88 14.72
CA LEU A 471 32.00 27.12 13.28
C LEU A 471 31.98 25.78 12.56
N ASP A 472 31.08 25.64 11.62
CA ASP A 472 30.91 24.40 10.83
C ASP A 472 32.21 24.01 10.11
N ARG A 473 32.47 22.72 10.02
CA ARG A 473 33.63 22.13 9.35
C ARG A 473 33.86 22.68 7.94
N SER A 474 32.81 23.03 7.19
CA SER A 474 32.95 23.56 5.82
C SER A 474 33.72 24.88 5.75
N LEU A 475 33.74 25.65 6.85
CA LEU A 475 34.54 26.86 6.97
C LEU A 475 36.01 26.58 7.33
N ILE A 476 36.28 25.41 7.89
CA ILE A 476 37.59 25.07 8.49
C ILE A 476 38.46 24.26 7.53
N VAL A 477 37.86 23.32 6.80
CA VAL A 477 38.58 22.44 5.86
C VAL A 477 39.37 23.27 4.84
N ALA A 478 40.67 23.01 4.75
CA ALA A 478 41.63 23.70 3.85
C ALA A 478 41.64 25.25 3.99
N ILE A 479 41.35 25.75 5.17
CA ILE A 479 41.31 27.21 5.45
C ILE A 479 42.66 27.91 5.15
N GLN A 480 43.77 27.20 5.23
CA GLN A 480 45.11 27.73 4.90
C GLN A 480 45.25 28.14 3.42
N GLU A 481 44.36 27.63 2.55
CA GLU A 481 44.38 27.90 1.11
C GLU A 481 43.33 28.93 0.67
N ASP A 482 42.48 29.43 1.61
CA ASP A 482 41.30 30.24 1.28
C ASP A 482 41.24 31.54 2.10
N GLU A 483 41.81 32.63 1.53
CA GLU A 483 41.80 33.96 2.15
C GLU A 483 40.37 34.51 2.38
N ALA A 484 39.40 34.13 1.54
CA ALA A 484 38.01 34.59 1.70
C ALA A 484 37.35 33.96 2.94
N ARG A 485 37.57 32.66 3.18
CA ARG A 485 37.11 32.00 4.42
C ARG A 485 37.83 32.58 5.65
N GLN A 486 39.12 32.84 5.58
CA GLN A 486 39.85 33.51 6.68
C GLN A 486 39.23 34.87 6.99
N ALA A 487 38.96 35.71 5.98
CA ALA A 487 38.29 36.98 6.18
C ALA A 487 36.89 36.86 6.78
N MET A 488 36.13 35.83 6.36
CA MET A 488 34.81 35.54 6.93
C MET A 488 34.90 35.16 8.42
N ILE A 489 35.85 34.31 8.80
CA ILE A 489 36.07 33.93 10.20
C ILE A 489 36.48 35.14 11.05
N VAL A 490 37.31 36.04 10.53
CA VAL A 490 37.64 37.32 11.21
C VAL A 490 36.37 38.14 11.45
N GLY A 491 35.48 38.23 10.47
CA GLY A 491 34.19 38.90 10.61
C GLY A 491 33.29 38.25 11.67
N LEU A 492 33.19 36.94 11.64
CA LEU A 492 32.40 36.16 12.63
C LEU A 492 33.01 36.28 14.04
N ARG A 493 34.34 36.30 14.18
CA ARG A 493 34.99 36.52 15.46
C ARG A 493 34.69 37.91 16.02
N HIS A 494 34.77 38.96 15.20
CA HIS A 494 34.41 40.32 15.63
C HIS A 494 32.93 40.37 16.09
N PHE A 495 32.04 39.77 15.31
CA PHE A 495 30.62 39.69 15.65
C PHE A 495 30.37 38.93 16.95
N ALA A 496 30.98 37.75 17.11
CA ALA A 496 30.86 36.93 18.31
C ALA A 496 31.34 37.67 19.55
N ARG A 497 32.53 38.31 19.48
CA ARG A 497 33.05 39.13 20.60
C ARG A 497 32.11 40.28 20.96
N SER A 498 31.51 40.95 19.97
CA SER A 498 30.58 42.05 20.19
C SER A 498 29.27 41.58 20.84
N SER A 499 28.87 40.33 20.63
CA SER A 499 27.69 39.68 21.28
C SER A 499 28.03 38.98 22.61
N GLY A 500 29.32 38.94 23.00
CA GLY A 500 29.76 38.28 24.23
C GLY A 500 30.00 36.77 24.08
N SER A 501 30.06 36.27 22.85
CA SER A 501 30.22 34.85 22.53
C SER A 501 31.69 34.51 22.23
N ARG A 502 32.09 33.24 22.43
CA ARG A 502 33.38 32.68 22.01
C ARG A 502 33.14 31.74 20.82
N LEU A 503 34.13 31.70 19.92
CA LEU A 503 34.10 30.77 18.80
C LEU A 503 34.76 29.43 19.16
N ILE A 504 34.22 28.34 18.67
CA ILE A 504 34.78 26.99 18.65
C ILE A 504 34.90 26.59 17.17
N ALA A 505 36.11 26.26 16.69
CA ALA A 505 36.27 25.77 15.31
C ALA A 505 36.16 24.27 15.28
N GLU A 506 35.25 23.73 14.43
CA GLU A 506 35.00 22.31 14.29
C GLU A 506 35.69 21.67 13.09
N GLY A 507 35.92 20.36 13.17
CA GLY A 507 36.47 19.58 12.07
C GLY A 507 37.93 19.90 11.73
N VAL A 508 38.72 20.35 12.72
CA VAL A 508 40.15 20.59 12.54
C VAL A 508 40.89 19.26 12.40
N GLU A 509 41.50 19.01 11.25
CA GLU A 509 42.14 17.72 10.95
C GLU A 509 43.67 17.85 10.74
N THR A 510 44.16 19.04 10.46
CA THR A 510 45.60 19.27 10.15
C THR A 510 46.23 20.38 11.01
N GLU A 511 47.54 20.25 11.23
CA GLU A 511 48.32 21.32 11.90
C GLU A 511 48.28 22.65 11.12
N ALA A 512 48.23 22.61 9.78
CA ALA A 512 48.13 23.79 8.96
C ALA A 512 46.84 24.59 9.21
N GLU A 513 45.72 23.90 9.34
CA GLU A 513 44.44 24.50 9.74
C GLU A 513 44.53 25.11 11.14
N LEU A 514 45.10 24.38 12.09
CA LEU A 514 45.29 24.85 13.46
C LEU A 514 46.15 26.08 13.55
N GLU A 515 47.25 26.17 12.78
CA GLU A 515 48.14 27.36 12.74
C GLU A 515 47.40 28.61 12.23
N VAL A 516 46.58 28.45 11.18
CA VAL A 516 45.74 29.56 10.68
C VAL A 516 44.72 29.98 11.72
N LEU A 517 44.01 29.05 12.34
CA LEU A 517 43.03 29.36 13.39
C LEU A 517 43.64 30.07 14.58
N ARG A 518 44.86 29.66 14.97
CA ARG A 518 45.65 30.35 16.01
C ARG A 518 46.01 31.78 15.60
N ALA A 519 46.46 32.00 14.35
CA ALA A 519 46.72 33.32 13.82
C ALA A 519 45.47 34.20 13.74
N LEU A 520 44.32 33.60 13.52
CA LEU A 520 43.02 34.26 13.55
C LEU A 520 42.42 34.42 14.98
N GLU A 521 43.23 34.13 16.04
CA GLU A 521 42.84 34.21 17.45
C GLU A 521 41.59 33.37 17.81
N ILE A 522 41.42 32.19 17.18
CA ILE A 522 40.41 31.20 17.57
C ILE A 522 41.05 30.28 18.62
N GLY A 523 40.62 30.43 19.86
CA GLY A 523 41.23 29.75 21.00
C GLY A 523 40.66 28.38 21.35
N LEU A 524 39.45 28.01 20.84
CA LEU A 524 38.86 26.71 21.06
C LEU A 524 38.70 25.97 19.74
N VAL A 525 39.13 24.72 19.73
CA VAL A 525 39.09 23.87 18.53
C VAL A 525 38.60 22.45 18.87
N GLN A 526 37.94 21.85 17.91
CA GLN A 526 37.47 20.47 17.95
C GLN A 526 37.75 19.81 16.60
N GLY A 527 38.14 18.55 16.59
CA GLY A 527 38.40 17.82 15.35
C GLY A 527 39.33 16.63 15.56
N PHE A 528 39.57 15.86 14.50
CA PHE A 528 40.39 14.64 14.58
C PHE A 528 41.86 14.90 14.90
N LEU A 529 42.34 16.10 14.68
CA LEU A 529 43.69 16.48 15.07
C LEU A 529 43.88 16.50 16.59
N VAL A 530 42.89 16.99 17.34
CA VAL A 530 42.94 17.14 18.81
C VAL A 530 42.31 15.98 19.56
N GLY A 531 41.47 15.17 18.88
CA GLY A 531 40.89 13.95 19.43
C GLY A 531 39.69 13.47 18.64
N ARG A 532 39.59 12.16 18.47
CA ARG A 532 38.41 11.52 17.85
C ARG A 532 37.34 11.28 18.92
N PRO A 533 36.05 11.21 18.53
CA PRO A 533 35.02 10.74 19.44
C PRO A 533 35.35 9.33 19.96
N GLY A 534 35.26 9.14 21.28
CA GLY A 534 35.56 7.88 21.91
C GLY A 534 34.81 7.71 23.23
N THR A 535 34.84 6.53 23.77
CA THR A 535 34.33 6.23 25.12
C THR A 535 35.21 6.91 26.19
N VAL A 536 34.67 7.10 27.38
CA VAL A 536 35.44 7.64 28.51
C VAL A 536 36.71 6.81 28.78
N ALA A 537 36.62 5.49 28.66
CA ALA A 537 37.75 4.57 28.85
C ALA A 537 38.89 4.77 27.83
N GLU A 538 38.55 5.20 26.62
CA GLU A 538 39.53 5.52 25.56
C GLU A 538 40.18 6.90 25.76
N LEU A 539 39.40 7.89 26.22
CA LEU A 539 39.82 9.27 26.37
C LEU A 539 40.64 9.52 27.64
N VAL A 540 40.45 8.76 28.68
CA VAL A 540 41.09 8.93 30.00
C VAL A 540 42.26 7.96 30.23
N ARG A 541 42.61 7.12 29.24
CA ARG A 541 43.82 6.28 29.35
C ARG A 541 45.06 7.18 29.51
N PRO A 542 45.89 6.91 30.55
CA PRO A 542 47.19 7.56 30.60
C PRO A 542 47.98 7.14 29.35
N GLU A 543 48.54 8.13 28.64
CA GLU A 543 49.52 7.84 27.59
C GLU A 543 50.59 6.92 28.19
N ALA A 544 50.77 5.72 27.59
CA ALA A 544 51.74 4.71 28.05
C ALA A 544 53.17 5.07 27.67
#